data_d0e98436443fe197d4fd50d3a301d1d7
#
_entry.id   d0e98436443fe197d4fd50d3a301d1d7
#
_cell.length_a   1.000
_cell.length_b   1.000
_cell.length_c   1.000
_cell.angle_alpha   90.00
_cell.angle_beta   90.00
_cell.angle_gamma   90.00
#
_symmetry.space_group_name_H-M   'P 1'
#
loop_
_entity.id
_entity.type
_entity.pdbx_description
1 polymer ?
#
loop_
_entity_poly.entity_id
_entity_poly.type
_entity_poly.pdbx_seq_one_letter_code
_entity_poly.pdbx_strand_id
1 'polypeptide(L)'
;MKKSSITDLFSYFERKSVSQAFKQPDIFMVTLTAILVVVFMIPNSFFIEWNYNISLPTSLDTFVREKEALAAAFTRYITTFTGFGNFLIGFIVVAVLPAVGEELAFRGMLQPALKKLTGNIHIAIWITAVLFSAFHFQFLGFIPRIFLGALFGYLMHWSGNLWIPVIAHFINNGLSVTMIYLNQLGITSFDAESSESAPMPLVILGGILSAGLIYFLKKRFSESREQVAE
;
A
#
# COMPACT_ATOMS: atom_id res chain seq x y z
N MET A 1 16.27 3.79 32.64
CA MET A 1 15.90 4.02 31.22
C MET A 1 17.17 4.36 30.43
N LYS A 2 17.70 3.42 29.61
CA LYS A 2 18.82 3.72 28.70
C LYS A 2 18.29 4.65 27.61
N LYS A 3 18.86 5.86 27.49
CA LYS A 3 18.64 6.75 26.35
C LYS A 3 19.12 6.02 25.10
N SER A 4 18.20 5.54 24.25
CA SER A 4 18.57 5.05 22.93
C SER A 4 19.03 6.23 22.09
N SER A 5 20.28 6.22 21.72
CA SER A 5 20.90 7.23 20.85
C SER A 5 20.41 6.99 19.40
N ILE A 6 20.38 8.05 18.60
CA ILE A 6 20.10 7.97 17.15
C ILE A 6 21.05 6.97 16.46
N THR A 7 22.28 6.82 16.96
CA THR A 7 23.24 5.79 16.55
C THR A 7 22.75 4.36 16.79
N ASP A 8 21.95 4.10 17.83
CA ASP A 8 21.34 2.79 18.07
C ASP A 8 20.20 2.48 17.06
N LEU A 9 19.60 3.49 16.45
CA LEU A 9 18.64 3.32 15.36
C LEU A 9 19.35 2.86 14.07
N PHE A 10 20.53 3.39 13.79
CA PHE A 10 21.33 3.01 12.61
C PHE A 10 22.05 1.67 12.78
N SER A 11 22.45 1.29 13.99
CA SER A 11 23.02 -0.05 14.29
C SER A 11 22.00 -1.18 14.13
N TYR A 12 20.70 -0.89 14.11
CA TYR A 12 19.64 -1.87 13.81
C TYR A 12 19.70 -2.39 12.38
N PHE A 13 20.31 -1.64 11.48
CA PHE A 13 20.67 -2.08 10.12
C PHE A 13 22.01 -2.83 10.14
N GLU A 14 22.15 -3.83 11.02
CA GLU A 14 23.26 -4.78 10.87
C GLU A 14 23.23 -5.35 9.45
N ARG A 15 24.38 -5.37 8.77
CA ARG A 15 24.51 -5.78 7.34
C ARG A 15 23.81 -7.11 7.02
N LYS A 16 23.65 -7.98 8.00
CA LYS A 16 23.00 -9.28 7.85
C LYS A 16 21.47 -9.19 7.73
N SER A 17 20.81 -8.28 8.46
CA SER A 17 19.36 -8.05 8.36
C SER A 17 18.97 -7.31 7.08
N VAL A 18 19.79 -6.37 6.63
CA VAL A 18 19.58 -5.64 5.36
C VAL A 18 19.70 -6.60 4.18
N SER A 19 20.74 -7.44 4.14
CA SER A 19 20.91 -8.40 3.02
C SER A 19 19.75 -9.39 2.91
N GLN A 20 19.16 -9.80 4.04
CA GLN A 20 17.97 -10.68 4.05
C GLN A 20 16.72 -9.96 3.57
N ALA A 21 16.53 -8.69 3.97
CA ALA A 21 15.37 -7.89 3.56
C ALA A 21 15.33 -7.62 2.04
N PHE A 22 16.48 -7.69 1.36
CA PHE A 22 16.60 -7.47 -0.09
C PHE A 22 16.94 -8.74 -0.88
N LYS A 23 16.82 -9.92 -0.28
CA LYS A 23 16.97 -11.17 -1.01
C LYS A 23 15.93 -11.26 -2.13
N GLN A 24 16.31 -11.83 -3.28
CA GLN A 24 15.37 -12.06 -4.37
C GLN A 24 14.22 -12.94 -3.87
N PRO A 25 12.95 -12.49 -3.97
CA PRO A 25 11.81 -13.25 -3.51
C PRO A 25 11.50 -14.41 -4.45
N ASP A 26 10.89 -15.47 -3.92
CA ASP A 26 10.36 -16.57 -4.70
C ASP A 26 9.27 -16.08 -5.66
N ILE A 27 9.36 -16.47 -6.95
CA ILE A 27 8.43 -16.02 -8.00
C ILE A 27 6.98 -16.45 -7.71
N PHE A 28 6.78 -17.60 -7.10
CA PHE A 28 5.46 -18.07 -6.72
C PHE A 28 4.83 -17.15 -5.65
N MET A 29 5.63 -16.73 -4.64
CA MET A 29 5.16 -15.79 -3.63
C MET A 29 4.89 -14.39 -4.20
N VAL A 30 5.70 -13.95 -5.17
CA VAL A 30 5.47 -12.71 -5.93
C VAL A 30 4.15 -12.79 -6.66
N THR A 31 3.89 -13.89 -7.39
CA THR A 31 2.64 -14.09 -8.15
C THR A 31 1.42 -14.09 -7.22
N LEU A 32 1.48 -14.82 -6.10
CA LEU A 32 0.38 -14.82 -5.14
C LEU A 32 0.14 -13.46 -4.49
N THR A 33 1.20 -12.72 -4.21
CA THR A 33 1.11 -11.34 -3.70
C THR A 33 0.43 -10.43 -4.73
N ALA A 34 0.80 -10.57 -6.01
CA ALA A 34 0.18 -9.85 -7.10
C ALA A 34 -1.33 -10.13 -7.19
N ILE A 35 -1.71 -11.41 -7.16
CA ILE A 35 -3.12 -11.83 -7.16
C ILE A 35 -3.85 -11.28 -5.93
N LEU A 36 -3.24 -11.37 -4.74
CA LEU A 36 -3.83 -10.82 -3.53
C LEU A 36 -4.13 -9.33 -3.65
N VAL A 37 -3.19 -8.53 -4.15
CA VAL A 37 -3.39 -7.08 -4.28
C VAL A 37 -4.54 -6.77 -5.22
N VAL A 38 -4.60 -7.41 -6.40
CA VAL A 38 -5.68 -7.20 -7.37
C VAL A 38 -7.04 -7.59 -6.77
N VAL A 39 -7.10 -8.74 -6.10
CA VAL A 39 -8.34 -9.20 -5.45
C VAL A 39 -8.73 -8.28 -4.29
N PHE A 40 -7.76 -7.79 -3.51
CA PHE A 40 -7.99 -6.90 -2.37
C PHE A 40 -8.52 -5.52 -2.78
N MET A 41 -8.22 -5.03 -3.98
CA MET A 41 -8.78 -3.77 -4.49
C MET A 41 -10.31 -3.81 -4.54
N ILE A 42 -10.92 -4.99 -4.78
CA ILE A 42 -12.38 -5.14 -4.86
C ILE A 42 -13.07 -4.85 -3.52
N PRO A 43 -12.77 -5.54 -2.40
CA PRO A 43 -13.37 -5.19 -1.11
C PRO A 43 -12.94 -3.82 -0.62
N ASN A 44 -11.74 -3.34 -1.00
CA ASN A 44 -11.27 -2.01 -0.60
C ASN A 44 -12.07 -0.89 -1.27
N SER A 45 -12.69 -1.12 -2.44
CA SER A 45 -13.56 -0.14 -3.10
C SER A 45 -14.78 0.22 -2.25
N PHE A 46 -15.32 -0.71 -1.47
CA PHE A 46 -16.38 -0.43 -0.50
C PHE A 46 -15.94 0.60 0.56
N PHE A 47 -14.71 0.46 1.06
CA PHE A 47 -14.16 1.43 2.02
C PHE A 47 -13.84 2.77 1.38
N ILE A 48 -13.52 2.82 0.07
CA ILE A 48 -13.37 4.05 -0.69
C ILE A 48 -14.70 4.80 -0.72
N GLU A 49 -15.76 4.16 -1.19
CA GLU A 49 -17.11 4.75 -1.25
C GLU A 49 -17.61 5.16 0.12
N TRP A 50 -17.48 4.31 1.12
CA TRP A 50 -17.89 4.61 2.49
C TRP A 50 -17.15 5.82 3.06
N ASN A 51 -15.81 5.88 2.92
CA ASN A 51 -15.01 7.01 3.41
C ASN A 51 -15.34 8.31 2.67
N TYR A 52 -15.57 8.23 1.35
CA TYR A 52 -15.92 9.38 0.53
C TYR A 52 -17.27 10.01 0.96
N ASN A 53 -18.22 9.18 1.38
CA ASN A 53 -19.58 9.58 1.79
C ASN A 53 -19.70 9.91 3.29
N ILE A 54 -18.61 9.94 4.05
CA ILE A 54 -18.65 10.37 5.46
C ILE A 54 -19.08 11.83 5.55
N SER A 55 -20.15 12.10 6.29
CA SER A 55 -20.61 13.46 6.58
C SER A 55 -19.74 14.09 7.65
N LEU A 56 -19.12 15.20 7.32
CA LEU A 56 -18.29 15.99 8.24
C LEU A 56 -19.05 17.26 8.70
N PRO A 57 -18.74 17.82 9.87
CA PRO A 57 -19.22 19.15 10.25
C PRO A 57 -18.82 20.19 9.18
N THR A 58 -19.70 21.15 8.88
CA THR A 58 -19.56 22.08 7.75
C THR A 58 -18.18 22.77 7.67
N SER A 59 -17.66 23.23 8.82
CA SER A 59 -16.34 23.89 8.87
C SER A 59 -15.19 22.97 8.49
N LEU A 60 -15.26 21.70 8.88
CA LEU A 60 -14.27 20.68 8.56
C LEU A 60 -14.44 20.16 7.13
N ASP A 61 -15.69 20.00 6.67
CA ASP A 61 -16.00 19.56 5.30
C ASP A 61 -15.43 20.51 4.26
N THR A 62 -15.61 21.82 4.43
CA THR A 62 -15.04 22.83 3.54
C THR A 62 -13.51 22.70 3.44
N PHE A 63 -12.83 22.63 4.58
CA PHE A 63 -11.37 22.46 4.63
C PHE A 63 -10.90 21.17 3.94
N VAL A 64 -11.56 20.05 4.24
CA VAL A 64 -11.24 18.75 3.64
C VAL A 64 -11.42 18.77 2.14
N ARG A 65 -12.57 19.28 1.64
CA ARG A 65 -12.85 19.33 0.20
C ARG A 65 -11.90 20.25 -0.55
N GLU A 66 -11.46 21.36 0.04
CA GLU A 66 -10.44 22.22 -0.55
C GLU A 66 -9.10 21.47 -0.72
N LYS A 67 -8.68 20.71 0.31
CA LYS A 67 -7.45 19.92 0.24
C LYS A 67 -7.56 18.78 -0.76
N GLU A 68 -8.69 18.08 -0.79
CA GLU A 68 -8.97 17.04 -1.78
C GLU A 68 -8.98 17.59 -3.20
N ALA A 69 -9.60 18.75 -3.44
CA ALA A 69 -9.62 19.38 -4.76
C ALA A 69 -8.21 19.73 -5.24
N LEU A 70 -7.34 20.22 -4.35
CA LEU A 70 -5.93 20.50 -4.66
C LEU A 70 -5.16 19.22 -4.98
N ALA A 71 -5.33 18.18 -4.17
CA ALA A 71 -4.69 16.88 -4.39
C ALA A 71 -5.18 16.23 -5.68
N ALA A 72 -6.49 16.28 -5.96
CA ALA A 72 -7.07 15.78 -7.21
C ALA A 72 -6.56 16.55 -8.44
N ALA A 73 -6.42 17.87 -8.35
CA ALA A 73 -5.87 18.68 -9.43
C ALA A 73 -4.41 18.31 -9.73
N PHE A 74 -3.60 18.10 -8.68
CA PHE A 74 -2.22 17.65 -8.82
C PHE A 74 -2.14 16.24 -9.44
N THR A 75 -2.94 15.27 -8.92
CA THR A 75 -3.01 13.92 -9.47
C THR A 75 -3.40 13.96 -10.95
N ARG A 76 -4.46 14.69 -11.30
CA ARG A 76 -4.90 14.85 -12.69
C ARG A 76 -3.80 15.43 -13.57
N TYR A 77 -3.05 16.41 -13.09
CA TYR A 77 -1.94 17.00 -13.85
C TYR A 77 -0.88 15.95 -14.22
N ILE A 78 -0.49 15.08 -13.27
CA ILE A 78 0.54 14.07 -13.50
C ILE A 78 0.02 12.80 -14.18
N THR A 79 -1.30 12.58 -14.21
CA THR A 79 -1.96 11.42 -14.85
C THR A 79 -2.69 11.79 -16.14
N THR A 80 -2.60 13.02 -16.64
CA THR A 80 -3.09 13.40 -17.97
C THR A 80 -2.03 13.06 -19.01
N PHE A 81 -2.29 12.03 -19.81
CA PHE A 81 -1.33 11.48 -20.76
C PHE A 81 -1.66 11.90 -22.20
N THR A 82 -0.78 12.67 -22.82
CA THR A 82 -0.89 13.08 -24.21
C THR A 82 -0.25 12.08 -25.18
N GLY A 83 0.36 11.01 -24.66
CA GLY A 83 1.00 9.94 -25.42
C GLY A 83 1.75 8.98 -24.53
N PHE A 84 2.26 7.88 -25.13
CA PHE A 84 2.93 6.81 -24.41
C PHE A 84 4.15 7.27 -23.59
N GLY A 85 4.92 8.26 -24.09
CA GLY A 85 6.07 8.81 -23.38
C GLY A 85 5.66 9.49 -22.05
N ASN A 86 4.58 10.28 -22.07
CA ASN A 86 4.03 10.91 -20.86
C ASN A 86 3.47 9.86 -19.89
N PHE A 87 2.82 8.81 -20.40
CA PHE A 87 2.38 7.69 -19.60
C PHE A 87 3.57 7.02 -18.87
N LEU A 88 4.67 6.74 -19.57
CA LEU A 88 5.86 6.14 -18.93
C LEU A 88 6.44 7.00 -17.80
N ILE A 89 6.52 8.32 -18.01
CA ILE A 89 6.98 9.26 -16.98
C ILE A 89 6.03 9.23 -15.78
N GLY A 90 4.72 9.38 -16.01
CA GLY A 90 3.71 9.31 -14.96
C GLY A 90 3.69 7.98 -14.23
N PHE A 91 3.86 6.87 -14.96
CA PHE A 91 3.94 5.53 -14.38
C PHE A 91 5.16 5.39 -13.44
N ILE A 92 6.32 5.90 -13.83
CA ILE A 92 7.51 5.90 -12.96
C ILE A 92 7.26 6.76 -11.72
N VAL A 93 6.71 7.97 -11.90
CA VAL A 93 6.51 8.93 -10.80
C VAL A 93 5.43 8.47 -9.82
N VAL A 94 4.35 7.84 -10.30
CA VAL A 94 3.18 7.48 -9.47
C VAL A 94 3.25 6.04 -8.98
N ALA A 95 3.87 5.13 -9.73
CA ALA A 95 3.90 3.72 -9.35
C ALA A 95 5.28 3.25 -8.86
N VAL A 96 6.34 3.52 -9.62
CA VAL A 96 7.67 2.95 -9.28
C VAL A 96 8.32 3.67 -8.11
N LEU A 97 8.44 5.00 -8.18
CA LEU A 97 9.12 5.78 -7.15
C LEU A 97 8.44 5.69 -5.78
N PRO A 98 7.10 5.83 -5.66
CA PRO A 98 6.42 5.66 -4.39
C PRO A 98 6.54 4.24 -3.85
N ALA A 99 6.35 3.20 -4.68
CA ALA A 99 6.46 1.82 -4.24
C ALA A 99 7.82 1.50 -3.61
N VAL A 100 8.91 2.02 -4.16
CA VAL A 100 10.24 1.82 -3.57
C VAL A 100 10.48 2.76 -2.40
N GLY A 101 10.27 4.07 -2.58
CA GLY A 101 10.61 5.09 -1.58
C GLY A 101 9.76 4.98 -0.32
N GLU A 102 8.45 4.83 -0.47
CA GLU A 102 7.54 4.74 0.67
C GLU A 102 7.68 3.42 1.42
N GLU A 103 7.85 2.29 0.73
CA GLU A 103 8.06 1.01 1.42
C GLU A 103 9.40 0.98 2.17
N LEU A 104 10.45 1.57 1.62
CA LEU A 104 11.72 1.77 2.35
C LEU A 104 11.51 2.60 3.62
N ALA A 105 10.82 3.74 3.51
CA ALA A 105 10.59 4.62 4.65
C ALA A 105 9.66 3.99 5.71
N PHE A 106 8.52 3.45 5.29
CA PHE A 106 7.49 2.97 6.22
C PHE A 106 7.79 1.54 6.70
N ARG A 107 8.09 0.57 5.82
CA ARG A 107 8.30 -0.85 6.19
C ARG A 107 9.75 -1.14 6.50
N GLY A 108 10.68 -0.47 5.81
CA GLY A 108 12.11 -0.61 6.07
C GLY A 108 12.58 0.10 7.33
N MET A 109 12.05 1.29 7.65
CA MET A 109 12.55 2.11 8.76
C MET A 109 11.52 2.30 9.87
N LEU A 110 10.34 2.85 9.58
CA LEU A 110 9.39 3.28 10.60
C LEU A 110 8.75 2.10 11.34
N GLN A 111 8.26 1.09 10.62
CA GLN A 111 7.62 -0.08 11.23
C GLN A 111 8.55 -0.87 12.19
N PRO A 112 9.83 -1.15 11.84
CA PRO A 112 10.77 -1.75 12.79
C PRO A 112 11.07 -0.86 14.00
N ALA A 113 11.19 0.45 13.82
CA ALA A 113 11.40 1.40 14.92
C ALA A 113 10.21 1.41 15.90
N LEU A 114 8.98 1.44 15.37
CA LEU A 114 7.76 1.35 16.16
C LEU A 114 7.62 -0.02 16.85
N LYS A 115 8.00 -1.12 16.20
CA LYS A 115 8.05 -2.43 16.85
C LYS A 115 8.99 -2.44 18.05
N LYS A 116 10.18 -1.83 17.92
CA LYS A 116 11.14 -1.71 19.02
C LYS A 116 10.59 -0.85 20.17
N LEU A 117 9.87 0.22 19.84
CA LEU A 117 9.29 1.14 20.82
C LEU A 117 8.10 0.53 21.56
N THR A 118 7.19 -0.12 20.84
CA THR A 118 5.92 -0.66 21.39
C THR A 118 6.05 -2.09 21.93
N GLY A 119 7.10 -2.81 21.56
CA GLY A 119 7.26 -4.24 21.86
C GLY A 119 6.28 -5.15 21.11
N ASN A 120 5.37 -4.59 20.27
CA ASN A 120 4.29 -5.33 19.60
C ASN A 120 4.25 -5.01 18.12
N ILE A 121 4.39 -6.04 17.28
CA ILE A 121 4.41 -5.88 15.83
C ILE A 121 3.05 -5.43 15.26
N HIS A 122 1.94 -5.90 15.84
CA HIS A 122 0.62 -5.53 15.35
C HIS A 122 0.33 -4.04 15.60
N ILE A 123 0.69 -3.54 16.80
CA ILE A 123 0.59 -2.11 17.09
C ILE A 123 1.47 -1.30 16.14
N ALA A 124 2.71 -1.74 15.91
CA ALA A 124 3.62 -1.06 14.99
C ALA A 124 3.07 -1.01 13.55
N ILE A 125 2.49 -2.10 13.04
CA ILE A 125 1.88 -2.15 11.70
C ILE A 125 0.73 -1.15 11.59
N TRP A 126 -0.19 -1.15 12.56
CA TRP A 126 -1.36 -0.26 12.49
C TRP A 126 -0.99 1.21 12.65
N ILE A 127 -0.07 1.55 13.57
CA ILE A 127 0.44 2.93 13.67
C ILE A 127 1.13 3.34 12.36
N THR A 128 1.97 2.47 11.78
CA THR A 128 2.63 2.74 10.50
C THR A 128 1.61 2.95 9.37
N ALA A 129 0.53 2.15 9.33
CA ALA A 129 -0.52 2.28 8.32
C ALA A 129 -1.30 3.59 8.45
N VAL A 130 -1.60 4.03 9.68
CA VAL A 130 -2.24 5.33 9.94
C VAL A 130 -1.33 6.47 9.50
N LEU A 131 -0.05 6.44 9.87
CA LEU A 131 0.93 7.46 9.47
C LEU A 131 1.17 7.47 7.94
N PHE A 132 1.21 6.30 7.32
CA PHE A 132 1.28 6.14 5.86
C PHE A 132 0.11 6.85 5.17
N SER A 133 -1.11 6.59 5.65
CA SER A 133 -2.29 7.25 5.09
C SER A 133 -2.31 8.75 5.36
N ALA A 134 -1.95 9.19 6.57
CA ALA A 134 -1.91 10.60 6.95
C ALA A 134 -0.91 11.42 6.13
N PHE A 135 0.22 10.81 5.73
CA PHE A 135 1.26 11.45 4.92
C PHE A 135 0.76 11.92 3.55
N HIS A 136 -0.30 11.33 3.04
CA HIS A 136 -0.91 11.74 1.76
C HIS A 136 -1.79 12.99 1.86
N PHE A 137 -2.15 13.43 3.06
CA PHE A 137 -3.02 14.60 3.28
C PHE A 137 -4.36 14.55 2.52
N GLN A 138 -4.86 13.36 2.24
CA GLN A 138 -6.12 13.08 1.56
C GLN A 138 -7.08 12.35 2.51
N PHE A 139 -8.14 13.01 2.93
CA PHE A 139 -9.06 12.53 3.97
C PHE A 139 -10.11 11.56 3.40
N LEU A 140 -10.56 11.79 2.16
CA LEU A 140 -11.59 10.96 1.53
C LEU A 140 -11.06 9.60 1.06
N GLY A 141 -9.74 9.42 1.04
CA GLY A 141 -9.06 8.13 0.83
C GLY A 141 -8.36 7.59 2.08
N PHE A 142 -8.61 8.17 3.27
CA PHE A 142 -7.82 7.87 4.47
C PHE A 142 -7.99 6.43 4.96
N ILE A 143 -9.23 5.99 5.13
CA ILE A 143 -9.54 4.64 5.65
C ILE A 143 -9.10 3.51 4.71
N PRO A 144 -9.45 3.53 3.40
CA PRO A 144 -9.00 2.48 2.48
C PRO A 144 -7.48 2.41 2.37
N ARG A 145 -6.78 3.55 2.50
CA ARG A 145 -5.32 3.59 2.49
C ARG A 145 -4.69 3.03 3.77
N ILE A 146 -5.38 3.15 4.92
CA ILE A 146 -4.95 2.45 6.15
C ILE A 146 -5.01 0.94 5.96
N PHE A 147 -6.08 0.39 5.39
CA PHE A 147 -6.19 -1.05 5.16
C PHE A 147 -5.13 -1.56 4.18
N LEU A 148 -4.87 -0.82 3.12
CA LEU A 148 -3.80 -1.13 2.17
C LEU A 148 -2.42 -1.05 2.85
N GLY A 149 -2.20 -0.01 3.64
CA GLY A 149 -0.99 0.16 4.44
C GLY A 149 -0.77 -0.97 5.45
N ALA A 150 -1.83 -1.41 6.12
CA ALA A 150 -1.76 -2.56 7.03
C ALA A 150 -1.44 -3.85 6.28
N LEU A 151 -2.07 -4.09 5.11
CA LEU A 151 -1.75 -5.25 4.26
C LEU A 151 -0.26 -5.29 3.92
N PHE A 152 0.32 -4.20 3.43
CA PHE A 152 1.75 -4.12 3.10
C PHE A 152 2.62 -4.33 4.34
N GLY A 153 2.21 -3.79 5.50
CA GLY A 153 2.89 -4.00 6.78
C GLY A 153 2.90 -5.47 7.22
N TYR A 154 1.80 -6.19 7.04
CA TYR A 154 1.72 -7.62 7.33
C TYR A 154 2.50 -8.45 6.32
N LEU A 155 2.46 -8.12 5.03
CA LEU A 155 3.27 -8.78 4.00
C LEU A 155 4.76 -8.66 4.33
N MET A 156 5.25 -7.48 4.73
CA MET A 156 6.61 -7.29 5.21
C MET A 156 6.90 -8.16 6.45
N HIS A 157 5.98 -8.16 7.41
CA HIS A 157 6.17 -8.92 8.65
C HIS A 157 6.28 -10.42 8.41
N TRP A 158 5.42 -11.00 7.58
CA TRP A 158 5.42 -12.44 7.31
C TRP A 158 6.58 -12.86 6.41
N SER A 159 6.84 -12.13 5.34
CA SER A 159 7.90 -12.47 4.39
C SER A 159 9.31 -12.18 4.93
N GLY A 160 9.47 -11.15 5.76
CA GLY A 160 10.77 -10.59 6.13
C GLY A 160 11.55 -10.02 4.94
N ASN A 161 10.87 -9.77 3.82
CA ASN A 161 11.46 -9.35 2.55
C ASN A 161 10.77 -8.08 2.04
N LEU A 162 11.53 -7.01 1.89
CA LEU A 162 11.00 -5.70 1.50
C LEU A 162 10.48 -5.65 0.06
N TRP A 163 11.00 -6.51 -0.82
CA TRP A 163 10.50 -6.58 -2.19
C TRP A 163 9.04 -7.01 -2.27
N ILE A 164 8.55 -7.79 -1.31
CA ILE A 164 7.14 -8.25 -1.31
C ILE A 164 6.17 -7.06 -1.16
N PRO A 165 6.26 -6.18 -0.15
CA PRO A 165 5.39 -5.01 -0.09
C PRO A 165 5.71 -3.99 -1.19
N VAL A 166 6.96 -3.85 -1.66
CA VAL A 166 7.30 -3.00 -2.81
C VAL A 166 6.54 -3.45 -4.06
N ILE A 167 6.55 -4.75 -4.37
CA ILE A 167 5.82 -5.32 -5.51
C ILE A 167 4.30 -5.15 -5.31
N ALA A 168 3.79 -5.39 -4.11
CA ALA A 168 2.38 -5.18 -3.79
C ALA A 168 1.95 -3.73 -4.04
N HIS A 169 2.71 -2.77 -3.55
CA HIS A 169 2.46 -1.35 -3.74
C HIS A 169 2.58 -0.94 -5.21
N PHE A 170 3.64 -1.40 -5.88
CA PHE A 170 3.84 -1.17 -7.32
C PHE A 170 2.66 -1.67 -8.16
N ILE A 171 2.12 -2.86 -7.87
CA ILE A 171 0.97 -3.41 -8.58
C ILE A 171 -0.28 -2.56 -8.32
N ASN A 172 -0.52 -2.17 -7.07
CA ASN A 172 -1.66 -1.32 -6.73
C ASN A 172 -1.65 0.00 -7.51
N ASN A 173 -0.55 0.73 -7.47
CA ASN A 173 -0.43 2.03 -8.12
C ASN A 173 -0.30 1.88 -9.63
N GLY A 174 0.49 0.91 -10.09
CA GLY A 174 0.71 0.66 -11.52
C GLY A 174 -0.56 0.25 -12.26
N LEU A 175 -1.40 -0.57 -11.62
CA LEU A 175 -2.68 -0.94 -12.20
C LEU A 175 -3.61 0.28 -12.29
N SER A 176 -3.69 1.11 -11.25
CA SER A 176 -4.50 2.32 -11.24
C SER A 176 -4.07 3.29 -12.36
N VAL A 177 -2.77 3.59 -12.47
CA VAL A 177 -2.24 4.49 -13.52
C VAL A 177 -2.47 3.91 -14.91
N THR A 178 -2.32 2.59 -15.07
CA THR A 178 -2.57 1.91 -16.35
C THR A 178 -4.06 1.99 -16.73
N MET A 179 -4.98 1.81 -15.78
CA MET A 179 -6.41 1.92 -16.05
C MET A 179 -6.81 3.36 -16.43
N ILE A 180 -6.23 4.38 -15.78
CA ILE A 180 -6.40 5.78 -16.19
C ILE A 180 -5.95 5.98 -17.62
N TYR A 181 -4.78 5.48 -18.01
CA TYR A 181 -4.27 5.60 -19.37
C TYR A 181 -5.16 4.92 -20.41
N LEU A 182 -5.60 3.67 -20.12
CA LEU A 182 -6.49 2.93 -21.01
C LEU A 182 -7.87 3.60 -21.15
N ASN A 183 -8.37 4.22 -20.08
CA ASN A 183 -9.60 5.00 -20.11
C ASN A 183 -9.44 6.24 -21.01
N GLN A 184 -8.33 6.99 -20.88
CA GLN A 184 -8.02 8.15 -21.72
C GLN A 184 -7.87 7.79 -23.22
N LEU A 185 -7.43 6.57 -23.52
CA LEU A 185 -7.37 6.04 -24.89
C LEU A 185 -8.74 5.55 -25.41
N GLY A 186 -9.78 5.53 -24.58
CA GLY A 186 -11.10 4.99 -24.93
C GLY A 186 -11.14 3.46 -25.08
N ILE A 187 -10.10 2.76 -24.56
CA ILE A 187 -10.03 1.28 -24.60
C ILE A 187 -10.92 0.65 -23.52
N THR A 188 -11.11 1.32 -22.40
CA THR A 188 -11.98 0.91 -21.32
C THR A 188 -12.87 2.06 -20.86
N SER A 189 -14.07 1.73 -20.37
CA SER A 189 -14.95 2.66 -19.66
C SER A 189 -14.73 2.64 -18.14
N PHE A 190 -13.81 1.80 -17.65
CA PHE A 190 -13.50 1.72 -16.23
C PHE A 190 -12.82 3.01 -15.77
N ASP A 191 -13.44 3.70 -14.80
CA ASP A 191 -12.89 4.90 -14.18
C ASP A 191 -12.17 4.53 -12.89
N ALA A 192 -10.82 4.55 -12.92
CA ALA A 192 -9.99 4.25 -11.77
C ALA A 192 -9.98 5.39 -10.72
N GLU A 193 -10.50 6.57 -11.05
CA GLU A 193 -10.65 7.71 -10.13
C GLU A 193 -12.04 7.74 -9.48
N SER A 194 -12.97 6.85 -9.90
CA SER A 194 -14.31 6.76 -9.32
C SER A 194 -14.24 6.36 -7.84
N SER A 195 -15.07 7.01 -7.04
CA SER A 195 -15.30 6.62 -5.63
C SER A 195 -16.40 5.56 -5.46
N GLU A 196 -17.02 5.10 -6.54
CA GLU A 196 -18.06 4.07 -6.48
C GLU A 196 -17.46 2.70 -6.17
N SER A 197 -18.11 1.93 -5.31
CA SER A 197 -17.70 0.56 -5.01
C SER A 197 -18.09 -0.41 -6.11
N ALA A 198 -17.37 -1.52 -6.17
CA ALA A 198 -17.81 -2.67 -6.92
C ALA A 198 -19.16 -3.18 -6.39
N PRO A 199 -19.98 -3.89 -7.21
CA PRO A 199 -21.23 -4.49 -6.75
C PRO A 199 -21.02 -5.34 -5.50
N MET A 200 -21.90 -5.22 -4.50
CA MET A 200 -21.77 -5.86 -3.18
C MET A 200 -21.47 -7.36 -3.24
N PRO A 201 -22.06 -8.19 -4.15
CA PRO A 201 -21.68 -9.59 -4.27
C PRO A 201 -20.20 -9.80 -4.60
N LEU A 202 -19.61 -8.91 -5.44
CA LEU A 202 -18.19 -8.96 -5.78
C LEU A 202 -17.34 -8.50 -4.60
N VAL A 203 -17.77 -7.48 -3.85
CA VAL A 203 -17.10 -7.03 -2.61
C VAL A 203 -17.00 -8.17 -1.61
N ILE A 204 -18.10 -8.89 -1.37
CA ILE A 204 -18.13 -10.04 -0.45
C ILE A 204 -17.22 -11.16 -0.96
N LEU A 205 -17.34 -11.54 -2.23
CA LEU A 205 -16.50 -12.59 -2.83
C LEU A 205 -15.02 -12.20 -2.77
N GLY A 206 -14.67 -10.97 -3.15
CA GLY A 206 -13.31 -10.43 -3.07
C GLY A 206 -12.78 -10.43 -1.65
N GLY A 207 -13.61 -10.11 -0.66
CA GLY A 207 -13.27 -10.19 0.76
C GLY A 207 -12.92 -11.61 1.22
N ILE A 208 -13.76 -12.60 0.84
CA ILE A 208 -13.52 -14.01 1.16
C ILE A 208 -12.24 -14.51 0.50
N LEU A 209 -12.04 -14.21 -0.78
CA LEU A 209 -10.84 -14.60 -1.53
C LEU A 209 -9.58 -13.93 -0.96
N SER A 210 -9.66 -12.64 -0.63
CA SER A 210 -8.54 -11.91 0.01
C SER A 210 -8.18 -12.54 1.36
N ALA A 211 -9.17 -12.87 2.20
CA ALA A 211 -8.92 -13.53 3.48
C ALA A 211 -8.25 -14.90 3.31
N GLY A 212 -8.71 -15.69 2.33
CA GLY A 212 -8.10 -16.98 1.99
C GLY A 212 -6.66 -16.84 1.50
N LEU A 213 -6.38 -15.89 0.61
CA LEU A 213 -5.03 -15.60 0.11
C LEU A 213 -4.10 -15.09 1.22
N ILE A 214 -4.59 -14.20 2.09
CA ILE A 214 -3.86 -13.70 3.26
C ILE A 214 -3.47 -14.86 4.18
N TYR A 215 -4.42 -15.73 4.51
CA TYR A 215 -4.16 -16.91 5.33
C TYR A 215 -3.12 -17.83 4.70
N PHE A 216 -3.25 -18.12 3.40
CA PHE A 216 -2.32 -18.98 2.67
C PHE A 216 -0.90 -18.38 2.62
N LEU A 217 -0.78 -17.10 2.25
CA LEU A 217 0.50 -16.40 2.20
C LEU A 217 1.18 -16.34 3.56
N LYS A 218 0.42 -16.01 4.62
CA LYS A 218 0.94 -16.01 5.98
C LYS A 218 1.56 -17.37 6.34
N LYS A 219 0.85 -18.48 6.06
CA LYS A 219 1.31 -19.82 6.33
C LYS A 219 2.59 -20.15 5.55
N ARG A 220 2.60 -19.89 4.25
CA ARG A 220 3.75 -20.19 3.36
C ARG A 220 4.99 -19.38 3.71
N PHE A 221 4.85 -18.10 4.03
CA PHE A 221 5.98 -17.29 4.48
C PHE A 221 6.54 -17.76 5.82
N SER A 222 5.70 -18.24 6.75
CA SER A 222 6.16 -18.81 8.02
C SER A 222 6.97 -20.09 7.80
N GLU A 223 6.46 -21.03 7.00
CA GLU A 223 7.15 -22.27 6.65
C GLU A 223 8.51 -22.02 5.97
N SER A 224 8.55 -21.07 5.03
CA SER A 224 9.81 -20.73 4.33
C SER A 224 10.86 -20.11 5.26
N ARG A 225 10.45 -19.40 6.31
CA ARG A 225 11.38 -18.81 7.29
C ARG A 225 11.94 -19.84 8.26
N GLU A 226 11.15 -20.84 8.65
CA GLU A 226 11.60 -21.94 9.51
C GLU A 226 12.67 -22.78 8.80
N GLN A 227 12.47 -23.10 7.50
CA GLN A 227 13.44 -23.85 6.68
C GLN A 227 14.78 -23.13 6.48
N VAL A 228 14.83 -21.80 6.58
CA VAL A 228 16.08 -21.01 6.46
C VAL A 228 16.80 -20.88 7.81
N ALA A 229 16.11 -21.15 8.92
CA ALA A 229 16.65 -21.03 10.26
C ALA A 229 17.29 -22.36 10.76
N GLU A 230 16.99 -23.49 10.11
CA GLU A 230 17.64 -24.79 10.27
C GLU A 230 18.90 -24.89 9.40
#